data_93261839881d72e8b4172cc8864070e6
#
_entry.id   93261839881d72e8b4172cc8864070e6
#
_cell.length_a   1.000
_cell.length_b   1.000
_cell.length_c   1.000
_cell.angle_alpha   90.00
_cell.angle_beta   90.00
_cell.angle_gamma   90.00
#
_symmetry.space_group_name_H-M   'P 1'
#
loop_
_entity.id
_entity.type
_entity.pdbx_description
1 polymer ?
#
loop_
_entity_poly.entity_id
_entity_poly.type
_entity_poly.pdbx_seq_one_letter_code
_entity_poly.pdbx_strand_id
1 'polypeptide(L)'
;MKRIYIIIGVALLLASCGKQYHAEKAVEAFVEANAEAPEKITHRDFADLGTTRHINDSLVTVMRQRGAEHYKRQISYPTMPQGDLYYLRMRYVHEGDTLQNTFYLDQELKEVVAFK
;
A
#
# COMPACT_ATOMS: atom_id res chain seq x y z
N MET A 1 -27.50 22.91 -17.69
CA MET A 1 -27.39 21.44 -17.74
C MET A 1 -25.99 20.96 -18.06
N LYS A 2 -25.25 21.57 -18.97
CA LYS A 2 -23.88 21.17 -19.28
C LYS A 2 -22.92 21.22 -18.08
N ARG A 3 -23.13 22.14 -17.14
CA ARG A 3 -22.30 22.27 -15.93
C ARG A 3 -22.44 21.09 -14.98
N ILE A 4 -23.62 20.45 -14.93
CA ILE A 4 -23.90 19.31 -14.05
C ILE A 4 -23.12 18.08 -14.53
N TYR A 5 -23.05 17.84 -15.84
CA TYR A 5 -22.29 16.71 -16.40
C TYR A 5 -20.79 16.84 -16.18
N ILE A 6 -20.26 18.05 -16.28
CA ILE A 6 -18.82 18.31 -16.02
C ILE A 6 -18.48 18.03 -14.54
N ILE A 7 -19.35 18.45 -13.62
CA ILE A 7 -19.15 18.22 -12.18
C ILE A 7 -19.16 16.71 -11.87
N ILE A 8 -20.08 15.95 -12.46
CA ILE A 8 -20.16 14.50 -12.27
C ILE A 8 -18.89 13.81 -12.81
N GLY A 9 -18.41 14.22 -13.98
CA GLY A 9 -17.20 13.68 -14.57
C GLY A 9 -15.96 13.95 -13.71
N VAL A 10 -15.84 15.14 -13.17
CA VAL A 10 -14.74 15.52 -12.28
C VAL A 10 -14.82 14.73 -10.97
N ALA A 11 -16.01 14.52 -10.42
CA ALA A 11 -16.19 13.73 -9.20
C ALA A 11 -15.78 12.28 -9.40
N LEU A 12 -16.09 11.67 -10.54
CA LEU A 12 -15.66 10.30 -10.85
C LEU A 12 -14.14 10.19 -10.99
N LEU A 13 -13.50 11.15 -11.64
CA LEU A 13 -12.04 11.19 -11.77
C LEU A 13 -11.38 11.36 -10.39
N LEU A 14 -11.92 12.23 -9.55
CA LEU A 14 -11.42 12.43 -8.20
C LEU A 14 -11.57 11.17 -7.34
N ALA A 15 -12.66 10.42 -7.48
CA ALA A 15 -12.87 9.18 -6.75
C ALA A 15 -11.84 8.11 -7.15
N SER A 16 -11.51 7.99 -8.44
CA SER A 16 -10.50 7.06 -8.95
C SER A 16 -9.10 7.47 -8.48
N CYS A 17 -8.75 8.74 -8.62
CA CYS A 17 -7.49 9.29 -8.10
C CYS A 17 -7.43 9.20 -6.58
N GLY A 18 -8.59 9.31 -5.91
CA GLY A 18 -8.70 9.21 -4.47
C GLY A 18 -8.26 7.86 -3.92
N LYS A 19 -8.61 6.76 -4.57
CA LYS A 19 -8.19 5.41 -4.14
C LYS A 19 -6.69 5.24 -4.23
N GLN A 20 -6.09 5.62 -5.35
CA GLN A 20 -4.64 5.58 -5.52
C GLN A 20 -3.95 6.44 -4.47
N TYR A 21 -4.43 7.66 -4.28
CA TYR A 21 -3.89 8.59 -3.29
C TYR A 21 -3.96 8.02 -1.86
N HIS A 22 -5.11 7.48 -1.47
CA HIS A 22 -5.28 6.90 -0.12
C HIS A 22 -4.40 5.68 0.07
N ALA A 23 -4.25 4.83 -0.94
CA ALA A 23 -3.37 3.68 -0.88
C ALA A 23 -1.90 4.12 -0.69
N GLU A 24 -1.45 5.09 -1.47
CA GLU A 24 -0.09 5.62 -1.35
C GLU A 24 0.15 6.24 0.02
N LYS A 25 -0.81 6.98 0.56
CA LYS A 25 -0.72 7.57 1.89
C LYS A 25 -0.65 6.52 2.99
N ALA A 26 -1.44 5.45 2.88
CA ALA A 26 -1.41 4.35 3.83
C ALA A 26 -0.05 3.64 3.82
N VAL A 27 0.51 3.40 2.63
CA VAL A 27 1.84 2.79 2.49
C VAL A 27 2.92 3.72 3.04
N GLU A 28 2.87 5.01 2.73
CA GLU A 28 3.84 5.97 3.26
C GLU A 28 3.81 6.02 4.79
N ALA A 29 2.62 6.04 5.38
CA ALA A 29 2.48 6.00 6.84
C ALA A 29 3.07 4.71 7.43
N PHE A 30 2.85 3.59 6.76
CA PHE A 30 3.41 2.30 7.18
C PHE A 30 4.95 2.32 7.12
N VAL A 31 5.50 2.85 6.05
CA VAL A 31 6.96 2.97 5.88
C VAL A 31 7.55 3.86 6.97
N GLU A 32 6.94 5.02 7.22
CA GLU A 32 7.43 5.93 8.25
C GLU A 32 7.39 5.32 9.66
N ALA A 33 6.38 4.49 9.93
CA ALA A 33 6.24 3.86 11.24
C ALA A 33 7.12 2.62 11.41
N ASN A 34 7.41 1.89 10.34
CA ASN A 34 7.95 0.53 10.44
C ASN A 34 9.30 0.30 9.74
N ALA A 35 9.76 1.20 8.90
CA ALA A 35 11.10 1.10 8.35
C ALA A 35 12.14 1.40 9.42
N GLU A 36 13.29 0.73 9.37
CA GLU A 36 14.38 1.00 10.32
C GLU A 36 14.92 2.42 10.15
N ALA A 37 15.04 2.88 8.91
CA ALA A 37 15.48 4.22 8.58
C ALA A 37 14.64 4.77 7.43
N PRO A 38 13.44 5.31 7.70
CA PRO A 38 12.55 5.80 6.64
C PRO A 38 13.19 6.82 5.71
N GLU A 39 14.08 7.66 6.23
CA GLU A 39 14.80 8.68 5.46
C GLU A 39 15.72 8.08 4.39
N LYS A 40 16.09 6.81 4.52
CA LYS A 40 16.90 6.09 3.51
C LYS A 40 16.05 5.41 2.45
N ILE A 41 14.75 5.39 2.60
CA ILE A 41 13.83 4.85 1.60
C ILE A 41 13.42 6.00 0.68
N THR A 42 14.24 6.23 -0.34
CA THR A 42 14.16 7.41 -1.20
C THR A 42 13.68 7.05 -2.61
N HIS A 43 13.33 8.07 -3.40
CA HIS A 43 12.87 7.89 -4.79
C HIS A 43 11.73 6.88 -4.87
N ARG A 44 10.75 7.02 -3.97
CA ARG A 44 9.59 6.14 -3.88
C ARG A 44 8.72 6.33 -5.12
N ASP A 45 8.50 5.25 -5.85
CA ASP A 45 7.70 5.23 -7.07
C ASP A 45 6.64 4.15 -6.95
N PHE A 46 5.38 4.56 -6.99
CA PHE A 46 4.25 3.66 -6.82
C PHE A 46 3.69 3.22 -8.17
N ALA A 47 3.41 1.92 -8.29
CA ALA A 47 2.68 1.39 -9.43
C ALA A 47 1.17 1.60 -9.24
N ASP A 48 0.37 1.21 -10.23
CA ASP A 48 -1.08 1.31 -10.13
C ASP A 48 -1.63 0.36 -9.08
N LEU A 49 -2.61 0.84 -8.32
CA LEU A 49 -3.32 0.05 -7.32
C LEU A 49 -4.06 -1.11 -7.98
N GLY A 50 -3.92 -2.31 -7.44
CA GLY A 50 -4.60 -3.49 -7.92
C GLY A 50 -5.36 -4.21 -6.82
N THR A 51 -6.17 -5.20 -7.20
CA THR A 51 -6.88 -6.07 -6.26
C THR A 51 -6.37 -7.50 -6.40
N THR A 52 -6.39 -8.25 -5.29
CA THR A 52 -5.95 -9.64 -5.29
C THR A 52 -7.06 -10.55 -4.76
N ARG A 53 -7.24 -11.71 -5.40
CA ARG A 53 -8.24 -12.70 -5.03
C ARG A 53 -7.65 -13.95 -4.40
N HIS A 54 -6.31 -14.04 -4.34
CA HIS A 54 -5.63 -15.28 -3.97
C HIS A 54 -4.83 -15.19 -2.67
N ILE A 55 -5.04 -14.13 -1.91
CA ILE A 55 -4.38 -13.97 -0.61
C ILE A 55 -5.29 -14.55 0.46
N ASN A 56 -4.77 -15.49 1.23
CA ASN A 56 -5.48 -16.10 2.36
C ASN A 56 -4.71 -15.86 3.66
N ASP A 57 -5.31 -16.25 4.78
CA ASP A 57 -4.74 -16.04 6.11
C ASP A 57 -3.36 -16.67 6.25
N SER A 58 -3.14 -17.83 5.67
CA SER A 58 -1.85 -18.52 5.73
C SER A 58 -0.76 -17.73 5.05
N LEU A 59 -1.03 -17.17 3.87
CA LEU A 59 -0.06 -16.34 3.14
C LEU A 59 0.23 -15.05 3.89
N VAL A 60 -0.79 -14.42 4.46
CA VAL A 60 -0.61 -13.20 5.27
C VAL A 60 0.26 -13.49 6.48
N THR A 61 0.00 -14.60 7.18
CA THR A 61 0.80 -15.02 8.33
C THR A 61 2.27 -15.19 7.94
N VAL A 62 2.54 -15.86 6.83
CA VAL A 62 3.92 -16.07 6.35
C VAL A 62 4.60 -14.73 6.04
N MET A 63 3.91 -13.82 5.35
CA MET A 63 4.46 -12.51 5.03
C MET A 63 4.76 -11.70 6.30
N ARG A 64 3.86 -11.72 7.28
CA ARG A 64 4.04 -11.02 8.55
C ARG A 64 5.24 -11.56 9.34
N GLN A 65 5.45 -12.87 9.29
CA GLN A 65 6.57 -13.52 9.97
C GLN A 65 7.91 -13.26 9.29
N ARG A 66 7.92 -13.26 7.96
CA ARG A 66 9.15 -13.04 7.20
C ARG A 66 9.65 -11.60 7.31
N GLY A 67 8.73 -10.65 7.28
CA GLY A 67 9.10 -9.25 7.17
C GLY A 67 9.82 -8.95 5.87
N ALA A 68 10.58 -7.87 5.86
CA ALA A 68 11.39 -7.48 4.72
C ALA A 68 12.64 -6.76 5.19
N GLU A 69 13.67 -6.79 4.35
CA GLU A 69 14.91 -6.07 4.59
C GLU A 69 14.62 -4.56 4.76
N HIS A 70 15.33 -3.92 5.68
CA HIS A 70 15.22 -2.50 6.01
C HIS A 70 13.96 -2.12 6.80
N TYR A 71 13.20 -3.12 7.28
CA TYR A 71 12.03 -2.90 8.13
C TYR A 71 12.24 -3.57 9.50
N LYS A 72 11.54 -3.06 10.50
CA LYS A 72 11.58 -3.63 11.86
C LYS A 72 11.08 -5.07 11.82
N ARG A 73 11.64 -5.91 12.70
CA ARG A 73 11.25 -7.32 12.76
C ARG A 73 9.86 -7.52 13.36
N GLN A 74 9.51 -6.72 14.35
CA GLN A 74 8.22 -6.79 15.01
C GLN A 74 7.37 -5.61 14.58
N ILE A 75 6.35 -5.90 13.80
CA ILE A 75 5.43 -4.90 13.28
C ILE A 75 4.03 -5.28 13.79
N SER A 76 3.32 -4.27 14.30
CA SER A 76 1.94 -4.45 14.74
C SER A 76 1.01 -4.31 13.54
N TYR A 77 0.25 -5.36 13.24
CA TYR A 77 -0.68 -5.39 12.12
C TYR A 77 -2.12 -5.38 12.62
N PRO A 78 -3.05 -4.86 11.82
CA PRO A 78 -4.47 -4.98 12.13
C PRO A 78 -4.94 -6.43 11.99
N THR A 79 -6.14 -6.71 12.52
CA THR A 79 -6.81 -7.98 12.29
C THR A 79 -7.02 -8.18 10.79
N MET A 80 -6.81 -9.39 10.31
CA MET A 80 -6.98 -9.72 8.89
C MET A 80 -8.43 -9.44 8.46
N PRO A 81 -8.65 -8.53 7.51
CA PRO A 81 -9.99 -8.29 7.00
C PRO A 81 -10.48 -9.46 6.15
N GLN A 82 -11.80 -9.60 6.05
CA GLN A 82 -12.40 -10.59 5.18
C GLN A 82 -12.50 -10.05 3.75
N GLY A 83 -12.40 -10.96 2.78
CA GLY A 83 -12.54 -10.62 1.36
C GLY A 83 -11.23 -10.26 0.70
N ASP A 84 -11.34 -9.74 -0.51
CA ASP A 84 -10.18 -9.39 -1.33
C ASP A 84 -9.44 -8.21 -0.74
N LEU A 85 -8.12 -8.19 -0.95
CA LEU A 85 -7.28 -7.09 -0.54
C LEU A 85 -6.88 -6.27 -1.76
N TYR A 86 -6.52 -5.01 -1.52
CA TYR A 86 -5.78 -4.23 -2.50
C TYR A 86 -4.30 -4.51 -2.37
N TYR A 87 -3.55 -4.31 -3.44
CA TYR A 87 -2.09 -4.33 -3.38
C TYR A 87 -1.51 -3.12 -4.10
N LEU A 88 -0.39 -2.65 -3.57
CA LEU A 88 0.35 -1.51 -4.12
C LEU A 88 1.84 -1.83 -4.08
N ARG A 89 2.50 -1.75 -5.23
CA ARG A 89 3.93 -1.93 -5.33
C ARG A 89 4.64 -0.60 -5.24
N MET A 90 5.72 -0.57 -4.47
CA MET A 90 6.57 0.60 -4.34
C MET A 90 8.00 0.23 -4.70
N ARG A 91 8.55 0.90 -5.70
CA ARG A 91 9.97 0.83 -6.00
C ARG A 91 10.65 1.98 -5.28
N TYR A 92 11.83 1.73 -4.75
CA TYR A 92 12.57 2.74 -4.01
C TYR A 92 14.07 2.49 -4.11
N VAL A 93 14.85 3.48 -3.70
CA VAL A 93 16.30 3.39 -3.62
C VAL A 93 16.72 3.42 -2.15
N HIS A 94 17.58 2.49 -1.78
CA HIS A 94 18.18 2.41 -0.45
C HIS A 94 19.68 2.27 -0.61
N GLU A 95 20.42 3.32 -0.23
CA GLU A 95 21.90 3.35 -0.29
C GLU A 95 22.45 2.87 -1.64
N GLY A 96 21.88 3.35 -2.74
CA GLY A 96 22.31 3.03 -4.09
C GLY A 96 21.65 1.82 -4.72
N ASP A 97 20.99 0.97 -3.93
CA ASP A 97 20.28 -0.20 -4.44
C ASP A 97 18.82 0.11 -4.73
N THR A 98 18.33 -0.33 -5.89
CA THR A 98 16.91 -0.23 -6.24
C THR A 98 16.19 -1.47 -5.78
N LEU A 99 15.18 -1.29 -4.95
CA LEU A 99 14.41 -2.37 -4.32
C LEU A 99 12.92 -2.17 -4.58
N GLN A 100 12.14 -3.21 -4.32
CA GLN A 100 10.69 -3.16 -4.48
C GLN A 100 10.02 -3.92 -3.36
N ASN A 101 8.95 -3.34 -2.82
CA ASN A 101 8.06 -4.02 -1.89
C ASN A 101 6.64 -4.02 -2.44
N THR A 102 5.86 -5.02 -2.06
CA THR A 102 4.43 -5.10 -2.36
C THR A 102 3.67 -5.03 -1.04
N PHE A 103 2.78 -4.06 -0.94
CA PHE A 103 1.96 -3.84 0.26
C PHE A 103 0.53 -4.27 0.00
N TYR A 104 -0.05 -5.01 0.93
CA TYR A 104 -1.45 -5.46 0.87
C TYR A 104 -2.25 -4.64 1.86
N LEU A 105 -3.37 -4.08 1.38
CA LEU A 105 -4.17 -3.13 2.13
C LEU A 105 -5.61 -3.63 2.28
N ASP A 106 -6.26 -3.16 3.33
CA ASP A 106 -7.67 -3.43 3.57
C ASP A 106 -8.57 -2.75 2.49
N GLN A 107 -9.84 -3.11 2.49
CA GLN A 107 -10.79 -2.60 1.50
C GLN A 107 -11.02 -1.09 1.63
N GLU A 108 -10.78 -0.53 2.79
CA GLU A 108 -10.94 0.91 3.05
C GLU A 108 -9.68 1.71 2.72
N LEU A 109 -8.58 1.03 2.37
CA LEU A 109 -7.30 1.66 2.04
C LEU A 109 -6.74 2.49 3.20
N LYS A 110 -6.98 2.05 4.42
CA LYS A 110 -6.52 2.74 5.63
C LYS A 110 -5.25 2.14 6.22
N GLU A 111 -5.09 0.82 6.10
CA GLU A 111 -4.03 0.10 6.79
C GLU A 111 -3.37 -0.94 5.90
N VAL A 112 -2.06 -1.08 6.09
CA VAL A 112 -1.30 -2.18 5.49
C VAL A 112 -1.51 -3.43 6.34
N VAL A 113 -1.99 -4.50 5.72
CA VAL A 113 -2.31 -5.78 6.36
C VAL A 113 -1.10 -6.71 6.36
N ALA A 114 -0.30 -6.64 5.32
CA ALA A 114 0.91 -7.43 5.15
C ALA A 114 1.76 -6.81 4.05
N PHE A 115 3.01 -7.24 3.93
CA PHE A 115 3.87 -6.82 2.81
C PHE A 115 4.99 -7.82 2.59
N LYS A 116 5.62 -7.72 1.45
CA LYS A 116 6.79 -8.51 1.10
C LYS A 116 7.77 -7.72 0.25
#